data_25ba0ad11e8160e5eac4bbd7a5da80e2
#
_entry.id   25ba0ad11e8160e5eac4bbd7a5da80e2
#
_cell.length_a   1.000
_cell.length_b   1.000
_cell.length_c   1.000
_cell.angle_alpha   90.00
_cell.angle_beta   90.00
_cell.angle_gamma   90.00
#
_symmetry.space_group_name_H-M   'P 1'
#
loop_
_entity.id
_entity.type
_entity.pdbx_description
1 polymer ?
#
loop_
_entity_poly.entity_id
_entity_poly.type
_entity_poly.pdbx_seq_one_letter_code
_entity_poly.pdbx_strand_id
1 'polypeptide(L)'
;EHLLDVRLMDYRDLPQSGMKFDRVVSVGMVEHVGRENYGRFMDCVDKVLNPGGVFLLHFISSQKEHAGDPWIKKYIFPGGVIPSLREIISLMAEHDFHILDVENLRNHYNKTLLCWEKNFKEHEKEIKDMFDEEFVRMWDLYLCSCAATFHNGVIDLHQILVSKGVNNELPMVRWY
;
A
#
# COMPACT_ATOMS: atom_id res chain seq x y z
N GLU A 1 17.83 -20.46 -15.41
CA GLU A 1 18.16 -19.38 -14.47
C GLU A 1 16.93 -19.03 -13.65
N HIS A 2 17.03 -19.09 -12.34
CA HIS A 2 15.94 -18.68 -11.46
C HIS A 2 15.95 -17.15 -11.37
N LEU A 3 14.96 -16.52 -12.01
CA LEU A 3 14.78 -15.07 -11.98
C LEU A 3 14.02 -14.58 -10.76
N LEU A 4 13.45 -15.49 -9.97
CA LEU A 4 12.61 -15.18 -8.81
C LEU A 4 13.01 -16.05 -7.62
N ASP A 5 13.18 -15.42 -6.46
CA ASP A 5 13.35 -16.05 -5.15
C ASP A 5 12.24 -15.54 -4.21
N VAL A 6 11.38 -16.44 -3.75
CA VAL A 6 10.26 -16.12 -2.84
C VAL A 6 10.62 -16.57 -1.43
N ARG A 7 10.61 -15.62 -0.49
CA ARG A 7 10.95 -15.89 0.93
C ARG A 7 9.82 -15.43 1.85
N LEU A 8 9.47 -16.26 2.81
CA LEU A 8 8.65 -15.85 3.95
C LEU A 8 9.59 -15.20 4.99
N MET A 9 9.51 -13.88 5.11
CA MET A 9 10.40 -13.10 5.97
C MET A 9 9.67 -11.90 6.56
N ASP A 10 9.89 -11.60 7.83
CA ASP A 10 9.44 -10.34 8.42
C ASP A 10 10.32 -9.20 7.89
N TYR A 11 9.71 -8.08 7.45
CA TYR A 11 10.45 -6.93 6.93
C TYR A 11 11.45 -6.36 7.95
N ARG A 12 11.17 -6.54 9.24
CA ARG A 12 12.03 -6.09 10.35
C ARG A 12 13.35 -6.83 10.43
N ASP A 13 13.43 -8.01 9.81
CA ASP A 13 14.64 -8.84 9.75
C ASP A 13 15.49 -8.55 8.51
N LEU A 14 14.93 -7.85 7.51
CA LEU A 14 15.65 -7.47 6.28
C LEU A 14 17.00 -6.78 6.54
N PRO A 15 17.11 -5.79 7.46
CA PRO A 15 18.38 -5.12 7.73
C PRO A 15 19.48 -6.05 8.21
N GLN A 16 19.14 -7.11 8.95
CA GLN A 16 20.10 -8.10 9.49
C GLN A 16 20.47 -9.18 8.47
N SER A 17 19.70 -9.31 7.39
CA SER A 17 19.96 -10.31 6.34
C SER A 17 21.22 -10.04 5.52
N GLY A 18 21.76 -8.83 5.58
CA GLY A 18 22.88 -8.36 4.75
C GLY A 18 22.51 -8.11 3.27
N MET A 19 21.24 -8.33 2.89
CA MET A 19 20.77 -8.07 1.52
C MET A 19 20.77 -6.58 1.20
N LYS A 20 21.12 -6.25 -0.04
CA LYS A 20 21.07 -4.89 -0.59
C LYS A 20 20.39 -4.92 -1.95
N PHE A 21 19.65 -3.87 -2.25
CA PHE A 21 18.84 -3.79 -3.46
C PHE A 21 18.98 -2.42 -4.13
N ASP A 22 18.94 -2.40 -5.46
CA ASP A 22 18.87 -1.17 -6.24
C ASP A 22 17.44 -0.68 -6.41
N ARG A 23 16.47 -1.59 -6.23
CA ARG A 23 15.04 -1.32 -6.34
C ARG A 23 14.29 -2.02 -5.21
N VAL A 24 13.45 -1.27 -4.52
CA VAL A 24 12.53 -1.78 -3.49
C VAL A 24 11.12 -1.37 -3.85
N VAL A 25 10.18 -2.28 -3.67
CA VAL A 25 8.74 -2.01 -3.87
C VAL A 25 7.98 -2.50 -2.64
N SER A 26 7.07 -1.69 -2.13
CA SER A 26 6.11 -2.08 -1.09
C SER A 26 4.69 -1.75 -1.56
N VAL A 27 3.80 -2.74 -1.52
CA VAL A 27 2.42 -2.61 -2.02
C VAL A 27 1.45 -3.08 -0.93
N GLY A 28 0.59 -2.15 -0.45
CA GLY A 28 -0.48 -2.45 0.50
C GLY A 28 0.00 -2.98 1.86
N MET A 29 1.24 -2.72 2.24
CA MET A 29 1.82 -3.22 3.48
C MET A 29 1.81 -2.17 4.60
N VAL A 30 2.09 -0.91 4.28
CA VAL A 30 2.22 0.16 5.29
C VAL A 30 0.96 0.35 6.11
N GLU A 31 -0.21 0.07 5.54
CA GLU A 31 -1.51 0.12 6.21
C GLU A 31 -1.62 -0.89 7.36
N HIS A 32 -0.75 -1.92 7.39
CA HIS A 32 -0.77 -3.01 8.36
C HIS A 32 0.40 -2.97 9.35
N VAL A 33 1.37 -2.06 9.19
CA VAL A 33 2.52 -2.00 10.12
C VAL A 33 2.21 -1.23 11.41
N GLY A 34 1.15 -0.44 11.43
CA GLY A 34 0.79 0.45 12.54
C GLY A 34 1.58 1.76 12.53
N ARG A 35 0.90 2.87 12.89
CA ARG A 35 1.46 4.23 12.79
C ARG A 35 2.75 4.40 13.60
N GLU A 36 2.81 3.78 14.77
CA GLU A 36 3.97 3.78 15.66
C GLU A 36 5.22 3.10 15.06
N ASN A 37 5.03 2.29 14.00
CA ASN A 37 6.10 1.55 13.34
C ASN A 37 6.51 2.15 11.99
N TYR A 38 5.88 3.23 11.50
CA TYR A 38 6.20 3.80 10.19
C TYR A 38 7.66 4.25 10.08
N GLY A 39 8.22 4.88 11.12
CA GLY A 39 9.65 5.23 11.15
C GLY A 39 10.53 4.00 11.03
N ARG A 40 10.24 2.95 11.80
CA ARG A 40 10.99 1.68 11.71
C ARG A 40 10.87 1.02 10.32
N PHE A 41 9.71 1.12 9.68
CA PHE A 41 9.54 0.63 8.32
C PHE A 41 10.45 1.39 7.34
N MET A 42 10.49 2.72 7.41
CA MET A 42 11.39 3.54 6.59
C MET A 42 12.87 3.24 6.89
N ASP A 43 13.26 3.07 8.15
CA ASP A 43 14.61 2.62 8.55
C ASP A 43 14.99 1.29 7.88
N CYS A 44 14.07 0.33 7.82
CA CYS A 44 14.34 -0.96 7.19
C CYS A 44 14.55 -0.82 5.68
N VAL A 45 13.73 -0.02 5.00
CA VAL A 45 13.90 0.27 3.58
C VAL A 45 15.22 0.99 3.32
N ASP A 46 15.54 2.03 4.11
CA ASP A 46 16.79 2.77 3.99
C ASP A 46 18.00 1.84 4.12
N LYS A 47 18.00 0.95 5.11
CA LYS A 47 19.12 0.03 5.37
C LYS A 47 19.34 -0.98 4.25
N VAL A 48 18.32 -1.40 3.52
CA VAL A 48 18.47 -2.39 2.44
C VAL A 48 18.60 -1.77 1.05
N LEU A 49 18.23 -0.52 0.89
CA LEU A 49 18.34 0.21 -0.38
C LEU A 49 19.77 0.73 -0.56
N ASN A 50 20.38 0.48 -1.73
CA ASN A 50 21.68 1.04 -2.10
C ASN A 50 21.61 2.56 -2.27
N PRO A 51 22.69 3.33 -2.03
CA PRO A 51 22.76 4.74 -2.40
C PRO A 51 22.39 4.94 -3.89
N GLY A 52 21.54 5.92 -4.20
CA GLY A 52 20.99 6.12 -5.54
C GLY A 52 19.92 5.09 -5.96
N GLY A 53 19.66 4.09 -5.13
CA GLY A 53 18.58 3.13 -5.36
C GLY A 53 17.19 3.78 -5.29
N VAL A 54 16.19 3.10 -5.84
CA VAL A 54 14.82 3.63 -5.98
C VAL A 54 13.85 2.80 -5.17
N PHE A 55 12.98 3.47 -4.41
CA PHE A 55 11.90 2.87 -3.65
C PHE A 55 10.54 3.33 -4.15
N LEU A 56 9.64 2.38 -4.45
CA LEU A 56 8.24 2.62 -4.77
C LEU A 56 7.37 2.18 -3.60
N LEU A 57 6.61 3.11 -3.05
CA LEU A 57 5.58 2.83 -2.04
C LEU A 57 4.20 3.00 -2.66
N HIS A 58 3.43 1.91 -2.72
CA HIS A 58 2.04 1.90 -3.15
C HIS A 58 1.13 1.61 -1.95
N PHE A 59 0.24 2.54 -1.62
CA PHE A 59 -0.57 2.44 -0.40
C PHE A 59 -1.86 3.25 -0.48
N ILE A 60 -2.85 2.82 0.30
CA ILE A 60 -4.06 3.60 0.54
C ILE A 60 -3.72 4.73 1.51
N SER A 61 -4.16 5.93 1.19
CA SER A 61 -3.90 7.12 1.99
C SER A 61 -5.16 7.92 2.28
N SER A 62 -5.07 8.80 3.24
CA SER A 62 -6.09 9.81 3.53
C SER A 62 -5.49 11.22 3.48
N GLN A 63 -6.35 12.23 3.40
CA GLN A 63 -5.88 13.63 3.43
C GLN A 63 -5.41 14.06 4.83
N LYS A 64 -6.00 13.46 5.87
CA LYS A 64 -5.69 13.75 7.28
C LYS A 64 -5.64 12.45 8.07
N GLU A 65 -4.88 12.45 9.16
CA GLU A 65 -4.83 11.34 10.10
C GLU A 65 -6.19 11.14 10.76
N HIS A 66 -6.66 9.90 10.83
CA HIS A 66 -7.88 9.52 11.50
C HIS A 66 -7.76 8.12 12.12
N ALA A 67 -8.68 7.80 13.00
CA ALA A 67 -8.68 6.52 13.69
C ALA A 67 -9.04 5.31 12.80
N GLY A 68 -9.52 5.58 11.58
CA GLY A 68 -10.07 4.55 10.69
C GLY A 68 -11.51 4.17 11.03
N ASP A 69 -12.13 3.42 10.14
CA ASP A 69 -13.50 2.96 10.30
C ASP A 69 -13.58 1.77 11.26
N PRO A 70 -14.43 1.80 12.32
CA PRO A 70 -14.54 0.72 13.30
C PRO A 70 -15.04 -0.60 12.72
N TRP A 71 -15.93 -0.55 11.71
CA TRP A 71 -16.47 -1.74 11.08
C TRP A 71 -15.39 -2.44 10.23
N ILE A 72 -14.65 -1.68 9.41
CA ILE A 72 -13.51 -2.20 8.63
C ILE A 72 -12.47 -2.84 9.55
N LYS A 73 -12.12 -2.18 10.66
CA LYS A 73 -11.17 -2.72 11.65
C LYS A 73 -11.66 -4.00 12.33
N LYS A 74 -12.97 -4.11 12.54
CA LYS A 74 -13.52 -5.29 13.21
C LYS A 74 -13.62 -6.50 12.27
N TYR A 75 -14.05 -6.30 11.03
CA TYR A 75 -14.47 -7.40 10.17
C TYR A 75 -13.53 -7.69 9.00
N ILE A 76 -12.77 -6.71 8.51
CA ILE A 76 -11.97 -6.83 7.29
C ILE A 76 -10.47 -6.76 7.57
N PHE A 77 -9.99 -5.68 8.21
CA PHE A 77 -8.57 -5.42 8.46
C PHE A 77 -8.29 -5.09 9.94
N PRO A 78 -8.27 -6.11 10.82
CA PRO A 78 -7.93 -5.90 12.22
C PRO A 78 -6.56 -5.23 12.38
N GLY A 79 -6.51 -4.13 13.14
CA GLY A 79 -5.27 -3.37 13.35
C GLY A 79 -4.86 -2.44 12.19
N GLY A 80 -5.56 -2.46 11.05
CA GLY A 80 -5.27 -1.62 9.91
C GLY A 80 -5.39 -0.12 10.22
N VAL A 81 -4.44 0.67 9.71
CA VAL A 81 -4.43 2.14 9.83
C VAL A 81 -4.06 2.73 8.47
N ILE A 82 -4.92 3.59 7.95
CA ILE A 82 -4.63 4.32 6.71
C ILE A 82 -3.81 5.56 7.08
N PRO A 83 -2.55 5.67 6.59
CA PRO A 83 -1.74 6.87 6.82
C PRO A 83 -2.25 8.05 6.00
N SER A 84 -1.92 9.27 6.42
CA SER A 84 -2.05 10.43 5.54
C SER A 84 -0.86 10.51 4.59
N LEU A 85 -1.08 11.14 3.43
CA LEU A 85 0.01 11.38 2.47
C LEU A 85 1.14 12.21 3.11
N ARG A 86 0.80 13.22 3.90
CA ARG A 86 1.77 14.10 4.55
C ARG A 86 2.62 13.38 5.61
N GLU A 87 2.06 12.41 6.37
CA GLU A 87 2.84 11.60 7.32
C GLU A 87 3.94 10.83 6.60
N ILE A 88 3.60 10.18 5.50
CA ILE A 88 4.54 9.38 4.72
C ILE A 88 5.61 10.25 4.07
N ILE A 89 5.24 11.39 3.48
CA ILE A 89 6.18 12.34 2.86
C ILE A 89 7.16 12.89 3.90
N SER A 90 6.67 13.26 5.09
CA SER A 90 7.52 13.75 6.18
C SER A 90 8.56 12.71 6.60
N LEU A 91 8.12 11.45 6.80
CA LEU A 91 9.03 10.36 7.17
C LEU A 91 10.06 10.05 6.06
N MET A 92 9.67 10.13 4.80
CA MET A 92 10.60 9.95 3.68
C MET A 92 11.71 11.02 3.69
N ALA A 93 11.34 12.27 3.95
CA ALA A 93 12.31 13.37 4.04
C ALA A 93 13.29 13.20 5.20
N GLU A 94 12.87 12.62 6.32
CA GLU A 94 13.73 12.33 7.49
C GLU A 94 14.78 11.24 7.20
N HIS A 95 14.59 10.43 6.14
CA HIS A 95 15.45 9.31 5.76
C HIS A 95 16.29 9.58 4.49
N ASP A 96 16.47 10.84 4.09
CA ASP A 96 17.18 11.24 2.86
C ASP A 96 16.58 10.62 1.58
N PHE A 97 15.28 10.38 1.58
CA PHE A 97 14.55 9.95 0.40
C PHE A 97 14.08 11.17 -0.41
N HIS A 98 14.66 11.34 -1.59
CA HIS A 98 14.26 12.40 -2.53
C HIS A 98 13.02 11.97 -3.30
N ILE A 99 11.90 12.66 -3.11
CA ILE A 99 10.65 12.35 -3.80
C ILE A 99 10.79 12.74 -5.28
N LEU A 100 10.65 11.74 -6.14
CA LEU A 100 10.75 11.90 -7.59
C LEU A 100 9.37 12.07 -8.23
N ASP A 101 8.36 11.37 -7.67
CA ASP A 101 7.02 11.35 -8.21
C ASP A 101 5.98 10.94 -7.15
N VAL A 102 4.78 11.51 -7.29
CA VAL A 102 3.61 11.13 -6.51
C VAL A 102 2.43 11.01 -7.47
N GLU A 103 1.92 9.79 -7.64
CA GLU A 103 0.78 9.51 -8.51
C GLU A 103 -0.45 9.12 -7.69
N ASN A 104 -1.62 9.69 -8.02
CA ASN A 104 -2.89 9.34 -7.41
C ASN A 104 -3.67 8.38 -8.31
N LEU A 105 -3.88 7.16 -7.82
CA LEU A 105 -4.58 6.07 -8.51
C LEU A 105 -6.00 5.83 -7.97
N ARG A 106 -6.57 6.77 -7.24
CA ARG A 106 -7.90 6.66 -6.61
C ARG A 106 -8.98 6.17 -7.58
N ASN A 107 -9.08 6.80 -8.75
CA ASN A 107 -10.09 6.45 -9.75
C ASN A 107 -9.85 5.06 -10.35
N HIS A 108 -8.61 4.62 -10.46
CA HIS A 108 -8.28 3.27 -10.89
C HIS A 108 -8.76 2.24 -9.88
N TYR A 109 -8.52 2.49 -8.59
CA TYR A 109 -8.92 1.55 -7.55
C TYR A 109 -10.43 1.49 -7.34
N ASN A 110 -11.14 2.61 -7.50
CA ASN A 110 -12.61 2.60 -7.58
C ASN A 110 -13.10 1.62 -8.66
N LYS A 111 -12.55 1.69 -9.88
CA LYS A 111 -12.91 0.77 -10.97
C LYS A 111 -12.55 -0.68 -10.67
N THR A 112 -11.41 -0.91 -10.05
CA THR A 112 -10.98 -2.25 -9.60
C THR A 112 -11.99 -2.85 -8.62
N LEU A 113 -12.43 -2.09 -7.63
CA LEU A 113 -13.43 -2.55 -6.64
C LEU A 113 -14.78 -2.84 -7.28
N LEU A 114 -15.21 -2.05 -8.24
CA LEU A 114 -16.45 -2.32 -9.01
C LEU A 114 -16.32 -3.60 -9.86
N CYS A 115 -15.14 -3.87 -10.44
CA CYS A 115 -14.89 -5.14 -11.13
C CYS A 115 -14.91 -6.32 -10.16
N TRP A 116 -14.33 -6.17 -8.97
CA TRP A 116 -14.37 -7.22 -7.93
C TRP A 116 -15.79 -7.47 -7.43
N GLU A 117 -16.58 -6.42 -7.21
CA GLU A 117 -17.99 -6.55 -6.81
C GLU A 117 -18.79 -7.29 -7.88
N LYS A 118 -18.63 -6.95 -9.15
CA LYS A 118 -19.27 -7.66 -10.25
C LYS A 118 -18.89 -9.14 -10.26
N ASN A 119 -17.60 -9.47 -10.20
CA ASN A 119 -17.14 -10.85 -10.16
C ASN A 119 -17.69 -11.60 -8.93
N PHE A 120 -17.74 -10.93 -7.77
CA PHE A 120 -18.32 -11.47 -6.56
C PHE A 120 -19.81 -11.83 -6.75
N LYS A 121 -20.60 -10.94 -7.34
CA LYS A 121 -22.02 -11.17 -7.64
C LYS A 121 -22.24 -12.34 -8.62
N GLU A 122 -21.39 -12.48 -9.61
CA GLU A 122 -21.46 -13.59 -10.57
C GLU A 122 -21.21 -14.95 -9.92
N HIS A 123 -20.45 -15.00 -8.80
CA HIS A 123 -20.10 -16.23 -8.07
C HIS A 123 -20.75 -16.32 -6.67
N GLU A 124 -21.75 -15.49 -6.38
CA GLU A 124 -22.36 -15.36 -5.05
C GLU A 124 -22.82 -16.71 -4.49
N LYS A 125 -23.43 -17.57 -5.33
CA LYS A 125 -23.90 -18.88 -4.91
C LYS A 125 -22.75 -19.80 -4.46
N GLU A 126 -21.66 -19.84 -5.23
CA GLU A 126 -20.48 -20.65 -4.89
C GLU A 126 -19.83 -20.17 -3.59
N ILE A 127 -19.75 -18.84 -3.42
CA ILE A 127 -19.19 -18.21 -2.22
C ILE A 127 -20.07 -18.49 -1.01
N LYS A 128 -21.40 -18.46 -1.17
CA LYS A 128 -22.34 -18.80 -0.11
C LYS A 128 -22.22 -20.27 0.32
N ASP A 129 -21.98 -21.18 -0.63
CA ASP A 129 -21.74 -22.60 -0.34
C ASP A 129 -20.39 -22.85 0.36
N MET A 130 -19.38 -21.98 0.13
CA MET A 130 -18.07 -22.02 0.80
C MET A 130 -18.07 -21.45 2.21
N PHE A 131 -18.87 -20.43 2.46
CA PHE A 131 -18.95 -19.68 3.72
C PHE A 131 -20.39 -19.72 4.27
N ASP A 132 -21.09 -18.58 4.25
CA ASP A 132 -22.50 -18.44 4.65
C ASP A 132 -23.11 -17.13 4.10
N GLU A 133 -24.40 -16.93 4.39
CA GLU A 133 -25.15 -15.72 4.03
C GLU A 133 -24.60 -14.44 4.70
N GLU A 134 -24.10 -14.57 5.93
CA GLU A 134 -23.56 -13.42 6.68
C GLU A 134 -22.28 -12.91 6.03
N PHE A 135 -21.39 -13.83 5.63
CA PHE A 135 -20.19 -13.51 4.88
C PHE A 135 -20.51 -12.82 3.55
N VAL A 136 -21.48 -13.34 2.80
CA VAL A 136 -21.87 -12.76 1.50
C VAL A 136 -22.31 -11.31 1.69
N ARG A 137 -23.19 -11.01 2.67
CA ARG A 137 -23.63 -9.63 2.95
C ARG A 137 -22.49 -8.73 3.43
N MET A 138 -21.61 -9.25 4.28
CA MET A 138 -20.45 -8.52 4.78
C MET A 138 -19.49 -8.14 3.65
N TRP A 139 -19.20 -9.08 2.77
CA TRP A 139 -18.24 -8.86 1.69
C TRP A 139 -18.79 -7.91 0.61
N ASP A 140 -20.07 -8.04 0.27
CA ASP A 140 -20.76 -7.12 -0.62
C ASP A 140 -20.73 -5.68 -0.08
N LEU A 141 -21.07 -5.52 1.20
CA LEU A 141 -21.00 -4.22 1.87
C LEU A 141 -19.57 -3.64 1.85
N TYR A 142 -18.56 -4.48 2.08
CA TYR A 142 -17.15 -4.08 2.01
C TYR A 142 -16.79 -3.55 0.62
N LEU A 143 -17.04 -4.31 -0.43
CA LEU A 143 -16.69 -3.93 -1.80
C LEU A 143 -17.40 -2.64 -2.24
N CYS A 144 -18.73 -2.56 -2.02
CA CYS A 144 -19.53 -1.39 -2.38
C CYS A 144 -19.12 -0.14 -1.58
N SER A 145 -18.93 -0.26 -0.27
CA SER A 145 -18.55 0.88 0.57
C SER A 145 -17.16 1.39 0.23
N CYS A 146 -16.19 0.49 -0.01
CA CYS A 146 -14.85 0.88 -0.44
C CYS A 146 -14.86 1.55 -1.80
N ALA A 147 -15.60 1.01 -2.79
CA ALA A 147 -15.75 1.66 -4.10
C ALA A 147 -16.31 3.08 -3.95
N ALA A 148 -17.38 3.25 -3.15
CA ALA A 148 -17.96 4.56 -2.88
C ALA A 148 -16.98 5.51 -2.17
N THR A 149 -16.18 5.00 -1.23
CA THR A 149 -15.19 5.77 -0.47
C THR A 149 -14.10 6.34 -1.39
N PHE A 150 -13.57 5.51 -2.30
CA PHE A 150 -12.63 5.98 -3.32
C PHE A 150 -13.30 6.91 -4.34
N HIS A 151 -14.53 6.61 -4.78
CA HIS A 151 -15.27 7.46 -5.72
C HIS A 151 -15.43 8.88 -5.18
N ASN A 152 -15.81 9.01 -3.92
CA ASN A 152 -16.10 10.30 -3.30
C ASN A 152 -14.85 11.00 -2.72
N GLY A 153 -13.65 10.42 -2.85
CA GLY A 153 -12.40 11.03 -2.38
C GLY A 153 -12.26 11.11 -0.86
N VAL A 154 -12.90 10.19 -0.13
CA VAL A 154 -12.71 10.07 1.34
C VAL A 154 -11.32 9.51 1.64
N ILE A 155 -10.88 8.56 0.81
CA ILE A 155 -9.53 8.02 0.79
C ILE A 155 -8.98 8.03 -0.64
N ASP A 156 -7.67 7.98 -0.75
CA ASP A 156 -6.92 7.94 -2.00
C ASP A 156 -6.07 6.67 -2.07
N LEU A 157 -5.52 6.39 -3.25
CA LEU A 157 -4.47 5.42 -3.47
C LEU A 157 -3.29 6.12 -4.10
N HIS A 158 -2.13 6.09 -3.46
CA HIS A 158 -0.93 6.74 -3.98
C HIS A 158 0.19 5.76 -4.30
N GLN A 159 0.94 6.11 -5.33
CA GLN A 159 2.29 5.60 -5.56
C GLN A 159 3.27 6.75 -5.36
N ILE A 160 4.22 6.57 -4.46
CA ILE A 160 5.32 7.50 -4.25
C ILE A 160 6.61 6.84 -4.71
N LEU A 161 7.30 7.46 -5.65
CA LEU A 161 8.61 7.05 -6.12
C LEU A 161 9.66 7.96 -5.50
N VAL A 162 10.66 7.37 -4.85
CA VAL A 162 11.77 8.11 -4.23
C VAL A 162 13.12 7.51 -4.63
N SER A 163 14.18 8.31 -4.58
CA SER A 163 15.56 7.81 -4.58
C SER A 163 16.19 7.98 -3.21
N LYS A 164 17.06 7.05 -2.82
CA LYS A 164 17.91 7.19 -1.64
C LYS A 164 19.10 8.09 -1.98
N GLY A 165 19.07 9.31 -1.44
CA GLY A 165 20.02 10.36 -1.85
C GLY A 165 19.85 10.76 -3.30
N VAL A 166 20.82 11.51 -3.81
CA VAL A 166 20.81 12.05 -5.18
C VAL A 166 21.08 10.93 -6.20
N ASN A 167 20.25 10.86 -7.24
CA ASN A 167 20.45 9.98 -8.40
C ASN A 167 20.22 10.77 -9.69
N ASN A 168 21.30 11.14 -10.39
CA ASN A 168 21.28 11.89 -11.65
C ASN A 168 21.16 11.03 -12.91
N GLU A 169 21.11 9.70 -12.77
CA GLU A 169 20.99 8.75 -13.88
C GLU A 169 19.52 8.45 -14.25
N LEU A 170 18.58 8.98 -13.46
CA LEU A 170 17.16 8.74 -13.69
C LEU A 170 16.62 9.54 -14.89
N PRO A 171 15.62 9.00 -15.63
CA PRO A 171 14.98 9.73 -16.72
C PRO A 171 14.39 11.05 -16.23
N MET A 172 14.54 12.11 -17.02
CA MET A 172 14.00 13.45 -16.69
C MET A 172 12.48 13.57 -16.91
N VAL A 173 11.85 12.59 -17.56
CA VAL A 173 10.41 12.59 -17.88
C VAL A 173 9.79 11.22 -17.62
N ARG A 174 8.50 11.21 -17.29
CA ARG A 174 7.70 9.99 -17.25
C ARG A 174 7.51 9.42 -18.64
N TRP A 175 7.65 8.10 -18.79
CA TRP A 175 7.47 7.38 -20.05
C TRP A 175 6.08 6.72 -20.09
N TYR A 176 5.00 7.51 -20.11
CA TYR A 176 3.63 7.01 -20.33
C TYR A 176 2.71 8.09 -20.83
#